data_2c78c28ae4ab246c59c1379cf3c571d9
#
_entry.id   2c78c28ae4ab246c59c1379cf3c571d9
#
_cell.length_a   1.000
_cell.length_b   1.000
_cell.length_c   1.000
_cell.angle_alpha   90.00
_cell.angle_beta   90.00
_cell.angle_gamma   90.00
#
_symmetry.space_group_name_H-M   'P 1'
#
loop_
_entity.id
_entity.type
_entity.pdbx_description
1 polymer ?
#
loop_
_entity_poly.entity_id
_entity_poly.type
_entity_poly.pdbx_seq_one_letter_code
_entity_poly.pdbx_strand_id
1 'polypeptide(L)'
;MDSIIQGIVFDGQIRVALIDTSKILHDLRERQKLSPLATNALGRSLSIGAYESTNTKSQVSKFNIIVESDGLVNNICVSGRSGGLIKGFASTQDAQLNQFNSTDLTVGIGRIGYFTVIRDLGLKEPYIGRTPLINGNIADDYAYHLYQSEGVKNAVGLDVVQDGSKPFSFGLIFEALPNASEEAIFIVEDIMLQFNDIFTYARTNGLEKTFDFYLGHLKSQILAVNEIKYY
;
A
#
# COMPACT_ATOMS: atom_id res chain seq x y z
N MET A 1 4.04 -15.43 5.84
CA MET A 1 4.61 -15.33 4.48
C MET A 1 3.91 -14.16 3.83
N ASP A 2 4.67 -13.18 3.33
CA ASP A 2 4.07 -12.00 2.72
C ASP A 2 3.41 -12.36 1.40
N SER A 3 2.22 -11.83 1.17
CA SER A 3 1.42 -12.19 0.00
C SER A 3 0.46 -11.07 -0.40
N ILE A 4 0.00 -11.16 -1.63
CA ILE A 4 -1.08 -10.34 -2.17
C ILE A 4 -2.10 -11.23 -2.83
N ILE A 5 -3.37 -11.01 -2.54
CA ILE A 5 -4.51 -11.59 -3.27
C ILE A 5 -5.08 -10.49 -4.15
N GLN A 6 -5.13 -10.74 -5.45
CA GLN A 6 -5.79 -9.88 -6.41
C GLN A 6 -7.05 -10.54 -6.92
N GLY A 7 -8.12 -9.78 -6.98
CA GLY A 7 -9.42 -10.24 -7.45
C GLY A 7 -10.19 -9.16 -8.19
N ILE A 8 -11.34 -9.57 -8.67
CA ILE A 8 -12.37 -8.68 -9.19
C ILE A 8 -13.68 -8.96 -8.47
N VAL A 9 -14.48 -7.94 -8.31
CA VAL A 9 -15.82 -8.01 -7.70
C VAL A 9 -16.83 -7.33 -8.60
N PHE A 10 -18.12 -7.52 -8.34
CA PHE A 10 -19.23 -6.94 -9.10
C PHE A 10 -19.19 -7.29 -10.59
N ASP A 11 -19.02 -8.59 -10.90
CA ASP A 11 -18.95 -9.06 -12.30
C ASP A 11 -17.87 -8.32 -13.14
N GLY A 12 -16.73 -8.04 -12.55
CA GLY A 12 -15.60 -7.43 -13.28
C GLY A 12 -15.63 -5.90 -13.35
N GLN A 13 -16.35 -5.24 -12.44
CA GLN A 13 -16.42 -3.78 -12.40
C GLN A 13 -15.34 -3.14 -11.51
N ILE A 14 -14.93 -3.83 -10.46
CA ILE A 14 -13.96 -3.33 -9.48
C ILE A 14 -12.83 -4.35 -9.33
N ARG A 15 -11.60 -3.89 -9.45
CA ARG A 15 -10.41 -4.65 -9.06
C ARG A 15 -10.19 -4.45 -7.57
N VAL A 16 -9.77 -5.51 -6.88
CA VAL A 16 -9.44 -5.46 -5.45
C VAL A 16 -8.11 -6.15 -5.19
N ALA A 17 -7.35 -5.62 -4.23
CA ALA A 17 -6.13 -6.25 -3.73
C ALA A 17 -6.11 -6.24 -2.20
N LEU A 18 -5.88 -7.40 -1.60
CA LEU A 18 -5.57 -7.57 -0.17
C LEU A 18 -4.09 -7.92 -0.06
N ILE A 19 -3.38 -7.25 0.84
CA ILE A 19 -1.91 -7.24 0.88
C ILE A 19 -1.44 -7.46 2.31
N ASP A 20 -0.49 -8.36 2.51
CA ASP A 20 0.26 -8.55 3.75
C ASP A 20 1.75 -8.44 3.46
N THR A 21 2.43 -7.47 4.07
CA THR A 21 3.88 -7.23 3.97
C THR A 21 4.57 -7.28 5.33
N SER A 22 3.95 -7.96 6.29
CA SER A 22 4.36 -7.96 7.70
C SER A 22 5.77 -8.50 7.93
N LYS A 23 6.14 -9.59 7.23
CA LYS A 23 7.47 -10.20 7.39
C LYS A 23 8.57 -9.31 6.83
N ILE A 24 8.39 -8.78 5.61
CA ILE A 24 9.36 -7.84 5.01
C ILE A 24 9.51 -6.61 5.90
N LEU A 25 8.41 -6.06 6.40
CA LEU A 25 8.44 -4.92 7.31
C LEU A 25 9.21 -5.26 8.60
N HIS A 26 8.98 -6.42 9.19
CA HIS A 26 9.70 -6.86 10.38
C HIS A 26 11.21 -6.94 10.10
N ASP A 27 11.61 -7.61 9.02
CA ASP A 27 13.01 -7.76 8.65
C ASP A 27 13.70 -6.41 8.39
N LEU A 28 13.00 -5.47 7.74
CA LEU A 28 13.50 -4.11 7.49
C LEU A 28 13.58 -3.27 8.76
N ARG A 29 12.58 -3.36 9.64
CA ARG A 29 12.58 -2.68 10.95
C ARG A 29 13.83 -3.05 11.75
N GLU A 30 14.13 -4.35 11.84
CA GLU A 30 15.29 -4.84 12.58
C GLU A 30 16.62 -4.41 11.93
N ARG A 31 16.73 -4.52 10.61
CA ARG A 31 17.97 -4.16 9.88
C ARG A 31 18.25 -2.66 9.89
N GLN A 32 17.22 -1.83 9.71
CA GLN A 32 17.38 -0.38 9.63
C GLN A 32 17.19 0.31 11.00
N LYS A 33 16.86 -0.45 12.06
CA LYS A 33 16.56 0.07 13.41
C LYS A 33 15.49 1.17 13.37
N LEU A 34 14.41 0.91 12.66
CA LEU A 34 13.35 1.89 12.45
C LEU A 34 12.64 2.23 13.76
N SER A 35 12.34 3.51 13.94
CA SER A 35 11.40 3.97 14.98
C SER A 35 9.99 3.45 14.69
N PRO A 36 9.08 3.44 15.68
CA PRO A 36 7.68 3.07 15.45
C PRO A 36 7.03 3.87 14.32
N LEU A 37 7.31 5.16 14.25
CA LEU A 37 6.78 6.05 13.22
C LEU A 37 7.29 5.69 11.83
N ALA A 38 8.61 5.50 11.68
CA ALA A 38 9.23 5.10 10.41
C ALA A 38 8.78 3.69 9.99
N THR A 39 8.57 2.78 10.95
CA THR A 39 8.03 1.43 10.70
C THR A 39 6.61 1.51 10.13
N ASN A 40 5.74 2.34 10.72
CA ASN A 40 4.38 2.53 10.21
C ASN A 40 4.39 3.11 8.79
N ALA A 41 5.15 4.17 8.57
CA ALA A 41 5.26 4.82 7.26
C ALA A 41 5.81 3.87 6.18
N LEU A 42 6.88 3.14 6.49
CA LEU A 42 7.46 2.17 5.56
C LEU A 42 6.52 1.01 5.28
N GLY A 43 5.82 0.47 6.28
CA GLY A 43 4.88 -0.64 6.10
C GLY A 43 3.75 -0.30 5.14
N ARG A 44 3.14 0.87 5.30
CA ARG A 44 2.12 1.36 4.36
C ARG A 44 2.68 1.51 2.96
N SER A 45 3.87 2.06 2.81
CA SER A 45 4.55 2.20 1.50
C SER A 45 4.93 0.85 0.88
N LEU A 46 5.30 -0.16 1.69
CA LEU A 46 5.56 -1.52 1.21
C LEU A 46 4.31 -2.19 0.66
N SER A 47 3.15 -1.96 1.25
CA SER A 47 1.87 -2.47 0.72
C SER A 47 1.58 -1.88 -0.67
N ILE A 48 1.84 -0.59 -0.87
CA ILE A 48 1.76 0.02 -2.22
C ILE A 48 2.78 -0.63 -3.16
N GLY A 49 4.01 -0.83 -2.69
CA GLY A 49 5.05 -1.51 -3.49
C GLY A 49 4.67 -2.92 -3.91
N ALA A 50 4.06 -3.70 -3.01
CA ALA A 50 3.55 -5.02 -3.32
C ALA A 50 2.46 -4.95 -4.42
N TYR A 51 1.53 -3.99 -4.32
CA TYR A 51 0.52 -3.75 -5.33
C TYR A 51 1.14 -3.39 -6.70
N GLU A 52 2.04 -2.42 -6.75
CA GLU A 52 2.74 -2.01 -7.97
C GLU A 52 3.52 -3.18 -8.61
N SER A 53 4.16 -4.02 -7.81
CA SER A 53 4.97 -5.15 -8.28
C SER A 53 4.15 -6.24 -8.99
N THR A 54 2.86 -6.34 -8.68
CA THR A 54 1.95 -7.36 -9.22
C THR A 54 0.97 -6.81 -10.25
N ASN A 55 0.83 -5.47 -10.33
CA ASN A 55 -0.11 -4.81 -11.26
C ASN A 55 0.49 -4.54 -12.65
N THR A 56 1.75 -4.90 -12.90
CA THR A 56 2.41 -4.71 -14.19
C THR A 56 2.31 -5.95 -15.08
N LYS A 57 2.05 -5.73 -16.37
CA LYS A 57 2.01 -6.80 -17.39
C LYS A 57 3.38 -7.18 -17.95
N SER A 58 4.39 -6.34 -17.77
CA SER A 58 5.74 -6.56 -18.31
C SER A 58 6.64 -7.21 -17.28
N GLN A 59 7.25 -8.34 -17.63
CA GLN A 59 8.20 -9.05 -16.75
C GLN A 59 9.49 -8.27 -16.47
N VAL A 60 9.80 -7.27 -17.30
CA VAL A 60 10.99 -6.43 -17.12
C VAL A 60 10.71 -5.12 -16.38
N SER A 61 9.46 -4.88 -16.02
CA SER A 61 9.06 -3.66 -15.33
C SER A 61 9.75 -3.50 -13.98
N LYS A 62 10.18 -2.27 -13.74
CA LYS A 62 10.68 -1.80 -12.44
C LYS A 62 9.89 -0.57 -12.02
N PHE A 63 9.83 -0.34 -10.73
CA PHE A 63 9.21 0.88 -10.20
C PHE A 63 9.98 1.41 -8.99
N ASN A 64 9.78 2.70 -8.73
CA ASN A 64 10.17 3.36 -7.49
C ASN A 64 9.00 4.20 -7.00
N ILE A 65 8.68 4.07 -5.73
CA ILE A 65 7.77 4.93 -4.98
C ILE A 65 8.65 5.76 -4.06
N ILE A 66 8.50 7.08 -4.11
CA ILE A 66 9.28 8.01 -3.31
C ILE A 66 8.30 8.96 -2.63
N VAL A 67 8.37 9.04 -1.30
CA VAL A 67 7.69 10.06 -0.50
C VAL A 67 8.75 10.99 0.05
N GLU A 68 8.75 12.22 -0.40
CA GLU A 68 9.61 13.31 0.08
C GLU A 68 8.76 14.32 0.82
N SER A 69 9.13 14.67 2.04
CA SER A 69 8.29 15.52 2.89
C SER A 69 9.11 16.37 3.88
N ASP A 70 8.42 17.30 4.54
CA ASP A 70 8.99 18.18 5.57
C ASP A 70 8.91 17.59 6.98
N GLY A 71 8.40 16.37 7.13
CA GLY A 71 8.23 15.73 8.43
C GLY A 71 9.48 15.03 8.98
N LEU A 72 9.31 14.38 10.12
CA LEU A 72 10.40 13.64 10.80
C LEU A 72 10.87 12.41 9.98
N VAL A 73 9.97 11.73 9.31
CA VAL A 73 10.28 10.71 8.30
C VAL A 73 10.17 11.37 6.93
N ASN A 74 11.23 12.05 6.55
CA ASN A 74 11.20 12.95 5.40
C ASN A 74 11.51 12.30 4.06
N ASN A 75 11.93 11.03 4.07
CA ASN A 75 12.21 10.30 2.85
C ASN A 75 11.87 8.81 3.02
N ILE A 76 10.98 8.33 2.20
CA ILE A 76 10.64 6.91 2.09
C ILE A 76 10.83 6.51 0.64
N CYS A 77 11.52 5.40 0.40
CA CYS A 77 11.68 4.84 -0.92
C CYS A 77 11.32 3.36 -0.91
N VAL A 78 10.40 2.97 -1.77
CA VAL A 78 10.12 1.56 -2.06
C VAL A 78 10.39 1.31 -3.52
N SER A 79 11.26 0.36 -3.80
CA SER A 79 11.60 -0.04 -5.17
C SER A 79 11.18 -1.48 -5.40
N GLY A 80 10.83 -1.80 -6.62
CA GLY A 80 10.47 -3.16 -6.95
C GLY A 80 10.51 -3.45 -8.44
N ARG A 81 10.18 -4.70 -8.75
CA ARG A 81 10.01 -5.20 -10.11
C ARG A 81 8.83 -6.16 -10.15
N SER A 82 8.38 -6.46 -11.35
CA SER A 82 7.31 -7.44 -11.56
C SER A 82 7.57 -8.75 -10.84
N GLY A 83 6.50 -9.46 -10.47
CA GLY A 83 6.59 -10.77 -9.81
C GLY A 83 6.75 -10.71 -8.29
N GLY A 84 6.35 -9.61 -7.65
CA GLY A 84 6.30 -9.52 -6.18
C GLY A 84 7.63 -9.21 -5.51
N LEU A 85 8.63 -8.74 -6.24
CA LEU A 85 9.95 -8.44 -5.68
C LEU A 85 10.01 -6.97 -5.26
N ILE A 86 10.17 -6.71 -3.96
CA ILE A 86 10.22 -5.36 -3.40
C ILE A 86 11.36 -5.19 -2.39
N LYS A 87 11.78 -3.95 -2.21
CA LYS A 87 12.66 -3.49 -1.13
C LYS A 87 12.22 -2.11 -0.67
N GLY A 88 12.57 -1.73 0.55
CA GLY A 88 12.17 -0.45 1.10
C GLY A 88 13.20 0.16 2.03
N PHE A 89 13.14 1.47 2.12
CA PHE A 89 13.95 2.30 3.01
C PHE A 89 13.09 3.44 3.54
N ALA A 90 13.27 3.76 4.82
CA ALA A 90 12.75 4.99 5.42
C ALA A 90 13.87 5.73 6.14
N SER A 91 13.93 7.03 5.96
CA SER A 91 14.88 7.89 6.66
C SER A 91 14.58 7.91 8.16
N THR A 92 15.61 7.73 8.98
CA THR A 92 15.53 7.73 10.45
C THR A 92 16.44 8.80 11.06
N GLN A 93 16.70 9.88 10.34
CA GLN A 93 17.78 10.82 10.63
C GLN A 93 17.69 11.56 11.97
N ASP A 94 16.57 11.43 12.73
CA ASP A 94 16.43 12.16 13.98
C ASP A 94 16.31 11.21 15.19
N ALA A 95 17.26 11.33 16.12
CA ALA A 95 17.21 10.62 17.41
C ALA A 95 15.93 10.96 18.22
N GLN A 96 15.29 12.08 17.94
CA GLN A 96 14.02 12.49 18.55
C GLN A 96 12.85 11.59 18.14
N LEU A 97 12.93 10.88 17.00
CA LEU A 97 11.92 9.91 16.58
C LEU A 97 11.66 8.81 17.61
N ASN A 98 12.67 8.43 18.39
CA ASN A 98 12.54 7.44 19.44
C ASN A 98 11.73 7.93 20.68
N GLN A 99 11.51 9.25 20.80
CA GLN A 99 10.73 9.85 21.87
C GLN A 99 9.26 10.02 21.51
N PHE A 100 8.91 9.93 20.24
CA PHE A 100 7.51 9.96 19.77
C PHE A 100 6.93 8.54 19.75
N ASN A 101 6.13 8.21 20.75
CA ASN A 101 5.30 6.99 20.76
C ASN A 101 4.07 7.10 19.82
N SER A 102 4.00 8.14 18.98
CA SER A 102 2.88 8.34 18.07
C SER A 102 3.07 7.50 16.81
N THR A 103 2.01 6.80 16.44
CA THR A 103 1.87 6.15 15.13
C THR A 103 1.10 7.03 14.14
N ASP A 104 0.75 8.25 14.53
CA ASP A 104 0.10 9.23 13.67
C ASP A 104 1.07 9.71 12.60
N LEU A 105 0.83 9.29 11.37
CA LEU A 105 1.67 9.61 10.23
C LEU A 105 1.64 11.08 9.84
N THR A 106 0.56 11.80 10.13
CA THR A 106 0.46 13.24 9.81
C THR A 106 1.50 14.07 10.56
N VAL A 107 1.87 13.60 11.75
CA VAL A 107 2.99 14.18 12.53
C VAL A 107 4.34 13.75 11.96
N GLY A 108 4.43 12.52 11.48
CA GLY A 108 5.67 11.92 11.01
C GLY A 108 6.08 12.34 9.62
N ILE A 109 5.16 12.29 8.68
CA ILE A 109 5.39 12.63 7.28
C ILE A 109 5.29 14.14 7.08
N GLY A 110 4.41 14.83 7.83
CA GLY A 110 4.13 16.24 7.57
C GLY A 110 3.17 16.42 6.39
N ARG A 111 3.04 17.67 5.91
CA ARG A 111 2.04 18.02 4.89
C ARG A 111 2.63 18.66 3.63
N ILE A 112 3.91 19.02 3.68
CA ILE A 112 4.58 19.68 2.55
C ILE A 112 5.55 18.69 1.93
N GLY A 113 5.29 18.33 0.68
CA GLY A 113 6.13 17.35 -0.01
C GLY A 113 5.44 16.75 -1.21
N TYR A 114 5.99 15.63 -1.67
CA TYR A 114 5.54 14.99 -2.91
C TYR A 114 5.49 13.47 -2.75
N PHE A 115 4.46 12.90 -3.38
CA PHE A 115 4.37 11.47 -3.66
C PHE A 115 4.75 11.24 -5.13
N THR A 116 5.78 10.44 -5.39
CA THR A 116 6.28 10.19 -6.74
C THR A 116 6.28 8.70 -7.03
N VAL A 117 5.73 8.32 -8.17
CA VAL A 117 5.83 6.95 -8.71
C VAL A 117 6.55 7.01 -10.04
N ILE A 118 7.62 6.23 -10.15
CA ILE A 118 8.40 6.07 -11.38
C ILE A 118 8.21 4.63 -11.84
N ARG A 119 7.73 4.42 -13.07
CA ARG A 119 7.57 3.08 -13.67
C ARG A 119 8.41 2.99 -14.93
N ASP A 120 9.41 2.12 -14.90
CA ASP A 120 10.17 1.72 -16.08
C ASP A 120 9.53 0.45 -16.67
N LEU A 121 8.84 0.62 -17.76
CA LEU A 121 8.14 -0.45 -18.47
C LEU A 121 8.99 -1.08 -19.60
N GLY A 122 10.29 -0.75 -19.67
CA GLY A 122 11.18 -1.15 -20.76
C GLY A 122 10.97 -0.32 -22.03
N LEU A 123 10.31 0.85 -21.93
CA LEU A 123 10.15 1.81 -23.01
C LEU A 123 11.33 2.78 -23.06
N LYS A 124 11.34 3.68 -24.06
CA LYS A 124 12.43 4.67 -24.24
C LYS A 124 12.62 5.56 -23.01
N GLU A 125 11.53 5.93 -22.34
CA GLU A 125 11.55 6.77 -21.15
C GLU A 125 10.63 6.16 -20.10
N PRO A 126 10.98 6.24 -18.79
CA PRO A 126 10.11 5.81 -17.72
C PRO A 126 8.91 6.76 -17.60
N TYR A 127 7.77 6.23 -17.16
CA TYR A 127 6.67 7.05 -16.71
C TYR A 127 6.99 7.62 -15.32
N ILE A 128 6.74 8.91 -15.12
CA ILE A 128 6.92 9.60 -13.84
C ILE A 128 5.64 10.34 -13.49
N GLY A 129 4.94 9.85 -12.47
CA GLY A 129 3.83 10.55 -11.83
C GLY A 129 4.33 11.23 -10.55
N ARG A 130 4.01 12.51 -10.34
CA ARG A 130 4.36 13.25 -9.13
C ARG A 130 3.20 14.15 -8.72
N THR A 131 2.75 13.99 -7.47
CA THR A 131 1.67 14.77 -6.89
C THR A 131 2.08 15.36 -5.54
N PRO A 132 1.57 16.54 -5.15
CA PRO A 132 1.79 17.04 -3.81
C PRO A 132 1.14 16.11 -2.79
N LEU A 133 1.69 16.05 -1.58
CA LEU A 133 1.04 15.40 -0.44
C LEU A 133 -0.24 16.16 -0.08
N ILE A 134 -1.30 15.43 0.26
CA ILE A 134 -2.56 16.03 0.72
C ILE A 134 -2.51 16.31 2.23
N ASN A 135 -2.11 15.29 3.00
CA ASN A 135 -2.14 15.34 4.45
C ASN A 135 -1.02 14.57 5.15
N GLY A 136 -0.16 13.85 4.40
CA GLY A 136 0.88 12.98 4.96
C GLY A 136 0.37 11.63 5.45
N ASN A 137 -0.89 11.30 5.22
CA ASN A 137 -1.38 9.94 5.32
C ASN A 137 -1.09 9.21 4.00
N ILE A 138 -0.16 8.29 4.02
CA ILE A 138 0.32 7.60 2.80
C ILE A 138 -0.82 6.94 1.99
N ALA A 139 -1.89 6.48 2.66
CA ALA A 139 -3.05 5.91 1.96
C ALA A 139 -3.80 6.98 1.14
N ASP A 140 -4.08 8.13 1.75
CA ASP A 140 -4.77 9.24 1.09
C ASP A 140 -3.90 9.86 -0.01
N ASP A 141 -2.60 10.00 0.26
CA ASP A 141 -1.64 10.56 -0.71
C ASP A 141 -1.50 9.66 -1.94
N TYR A 142 -1.49 8.32 -1.75
CA TYR A 142 -1.48 7.37 -2.85
C TYR A 142 -2.82 7.34 -3.61
N ALA A 143 -3.94 7.36 -2.90
CA ALA A 143 -5.27 7.43 -3.51
C ALA A 143 -5.40 8.68 -4.40
N TYR A 144 -4.94 9.83 -3.91
CA TYR A 144 -4.89 11.07 -4.69
C TYR A 144 -3.96 10.96 -5.89
N HIS A 145 -2.79 10.31 -5.71
CA HIS A 145 -1.85 10.08 -6.80
C HIS A 145 -2.47 9.24 -7.93
N LEU A 146 -3.14 8.14 -7.62
CA LEU A 146 -3.85 7.31 -8.61
C LEU A 146 -4.91 8.10 -9.37
N TYR A 147 -5.68 8.92 -8.64
CA TYR A 147 -6.71 9.74 -9.27
C TYR A 147 -6.12 10.82 -10.18
N GLN A 148 -5.14 11.60 -9.70
CA GLN A 148 -4.57 12.73 -10.42
C GLN A 148 -3.66 12.33 -11.58
N SER A 149 -2.82 11.29 -11.38
CA SER A 149 -1.81 10.90 -12.36
C SER A 149 -2.31 9.85 -13.35
N GLU A 150 -3.29 9.04 -12.95
CA GLU A 150 -3.74 7.89 -13.75
C GLU A 150 -5.23 7.96 -14.09
N GLY A 151 -5.98 8.90 -13.51
CA GLY A 151 -7.41 9.05 -13.75
C GLY A 151 -8.27 7.90 -13.19
N VAL A 152 -7.73 7.12 -12.26
CA VAL A 152 -8.39 5.93 -11.70
C VAL A 152 -9.17 6.30 -10.46
N LYS A 153 -10.50 6.08 -10.47
CA LYS A 153 -11.31 6.11 -9.25
C LYS A 153 -10.89 4.93 -8.36
N ASN A 154 -10.56 5.19 -7.11
CA ASN A 154 -9.99 4.20 -6.21
C ASN A 154 -10.38 4.44 -4.76
N ALA A 155 -10.17 3.42 -3.92
CA ALA A 155 -10.21 3.54 -2.47
C ALA A 155 -9.05 2.74 -1.89
N VAL A 156 -8.28 3.37 -1.00
CA VAL A 156 -7.05 2.81 -0.43
C VAL A 156 -7.12 2.82 1.09
N GLY A 157 -6.99 1.65 1.70
CA GLY A 157 -6.82 1.46 3.13
C GLY A 157 -5.47 0.82 3.41
N LEU A 158 -4.64 1.46 4.22
CA LEU A 158 -3.33 0.96 4.63
C LEU A 158 -3.16 1.15 6.12
N ASP A 159 -2.75 0.10 6.83
CA ASP A 159 -2.42 0.27 8.24
C ASP A 159 -1.32 -0.68 8.71
N VAL A 160 -0.69 -0.29 9.82
CA VAL A 160 0.37 -1.05 10.50
C VAL A 160 0.14 -1.01 11.99
N VAL A 161 -0.05 -2.18 12.59
CA VAL A 161 -0.07 -2.30 14.04
C VAL A 161 1.26 -2.85 14.57
N GLN A 162 1.71 -2.31 15.68
CA GLN A 162 2.99 -2.62 16.31
C GLN A 162 2.79 -2.99 17.78
N ASP A 163 1.95 -3.98 18.04
CA ASP A 163 1.73 -4.54 19.36
C ASP A 163 2.51 -5.87 19.48
N GLY A 164 3.63 -5.86 20.13
CA GLY A 164 4.49 -7.03 20.29
C GLY A 164 5.74 -7.01 19.39
N SER A 165 6.35 -8.19 19.22
CA SER A 165 7.66 -8.31 18.56
C SER A 165 7.62 -8.16 17.05
N LYS A 166 6.48 -8.46 16.42
CA LYS A 166 6.33 -8.41 14.96
C LYS A 166 5.22 -7.45 14.58
N PRO A 167 5.51 -6.46 13.70
CA PRO A 167 4.47 -5.61 13.15
C PRO A 167 3.55 -6.43 12.25
N PHE A 168 2.27 -6.03 12.17
CA PHE A 168 1.36 -6.48 11.14
C PHE A 168 1.10 -5.33 10.18
N SER A 169 1.34 -5.53 8.89
CA SER A 169 1.18 -4.55 7.82
C SER A 169 0.19 -5.05 6.78
N PHE A 170 -0.87 -4.30 6.58
CA PHE A 170 -1.98 -4.70 5.70
C PHE A 170 -2.37 -3.55 4.78
N GLY A 171 -2.74 -3.92 3.55
CA GLY A 171 -3.31 -3.02 2.55
C GLY A 171 -4.57 -3.60 1.92
N LEU A 172 -5.54 -2.73 1.69
CA LEU A 172 -6.76 -3.01 0.93
C LEU A 172 -6.91 -1.90 -0.12
N ILE A 173 -6.87 -2.28 -1.40
CA ILE A 173 -6.94 -1.33 -2.51
C ILE A 173 -8.06 -1.77 -3.44
N PHE A 174 -8.97 -0.83 -3.74
CA PHE A 174 -9.97 -0.98 -4.78
C PHE A 174 -9.69 -0.01 -5.92
N GLU A 175 -9.85 -0.47 -7.15
CA GLU A 175 -9.80 0.35 -8.36
C GLU A 175 -11.06 0.12 -9.21
N ALA A 176 -11.76 1.19 -9.53
CA ALA A 176 -12.88 1.13 -10.45
C ALA A 176 -12.38 0.92 -11.89
N LEU A 177 -12.89 -0.12 -12.54
CA LEU A 177 -12.67 -0.35 -13.96
C LEU A 177 -13.61 0.55 -14.81
N PRO A 178 -13.34 0.75 -16.10
CA PRO A 178 -14.10 1.72 -16.91
C PRO A 178 -15.61 1.49 -16.98
N ASN A 179 -16.07 0.26 -16.68
CA ASN A 179 -17.49 -0.13 -16.66
C ASN A 179 -18.11 -0.11 -15.26
N ALA A 180 -17.41 0.43 -14.25
CA ALA A 180 -17.91 0.45 -12.89
C ALA A 180 -19.16 1.33 -12.75
N SER A 181 -20.21 0.75 -12.18
CA SER A 181 -21.46 1.46 -11.87
C SER A 181 -21.31 2.30 -10.60
N GLU A 182 -22.14 3.34 -10.46
CA GLU A 182 -22.18 4.14 -9.23
C GLU A 182 -22.60 3.29 -8.02
N GLU A 183 -23.44 2.26 -8.22
CA GLU A 183 -23.82 1.32 -7.17
C GLU A 183 -22.62 0.52 -6.66
N ALA A 184 -21.79 -0.01 -7.56
CA ALA A 184 -20.57 -0.73 -7.18
C ALA A 184 -19.57 0.17 -6.42
N ILE A 185 -19.45 1.42 -6.85
CA ILE A 185 -18.59 2.42 -6.18
C ILE A 185 -19.13 2.70 -4.77
N PHE A 186 -20.43 2.94 -4.63
CA PHE A 186 -21.06 3.18 -3.33
C PHE A 186 -20.85 2.02 -2.34
N ILE A 187 -20.98 0.77 -2.80
CA ILE A 187 -20.75 -0.40 -1.94
C ILE A 187 -19.27 -0.49 -1.52
N VAL A 188 -18.33 -0.15 -2.42
CA VAL A 188 -16.91 -0.08 -2.06
C VAL A 188 -16.66 0.97 -0.97
N GLU A 189 -17.28 2.14 -1.05
CA GLU A 189 -17.17 3.17 -0.02
C GLU A 189 -17.70 2.65 1.33
N ASP A 190 -18.82 1.94 1.33
CA ASP A 190 -19.39 1.33 2.55
C ASP A 190 -18.49 0.22 3.13
N ILE A 191 -17.85 -0.59 2.29
CA ILE A 191 -16.84 -1.55 2.72
C ILE A 191 -15.64 -0.84 3.36
N MET A 192 -15.18 0.26 2.78
CA MET A 192 -14.05 1.02 3.31
C MET A 192 -14.33 1.67 4.67
N LEU A 193 -15.58 1.97 5.01
CA LEU A 193 -15.96 2.38 6.36
C LEU A 193 -15.67 1.29 7.42
N GLN A 194 -15.62 0.03 6.99
CA GLN A 194 -15.33 -1.13 7.85
C GLN A 194 -13.82 -1.51 7.83
N PHE A 195 -12.95 -0.67 7.30
CA PHE A 195 -11.53 -1.00 7.11
C PHE A 195 -10.85 -1.51 8.39
N ASN A 196 -11.12 -0.93 9.54
CA ASN A 196 -10.54 -1.35 10.82
C ASN A 196 -10.95 -2.77 11.22
N ASP A 197 -12.19 -3.16 10.94
CA ASP A 197 -12.68 -4.52 11.21
C ASP A 197 -12.06 -5.52 10.22
N ILE A 198 -11.96 -5.14 8.94
CA ILE A 198 -11.28 -5.92 7.90
C ILE A 198 -9.82 -6.14 8.25
N PHE A 199 -9.12 -5.09 8.68
CA PHE A 199 -7.73 -5.14 9.15
C PHE A 199 -7.56 -6.12 10.31
N THR A 200 -8.41 -6.01 11.33
CA THR A 200 -8.38 -6.87 12.52
C THR A 200 -8.67 -8.33 12.16
N TYR A 201 -9.63 -8.55 11.28
CA TYR A 201 -9.98 -9.88 10.80
C TYR A 201 -8.84 -10.49 9.99
N ALA A 202 -8.23 -9.73 9.07
CA ALA A 202 -7.10 -10.17 8.25
C ALA A 202 -5.90 -10.58 9.09
N ARG A 203 -5.61 -9.82 10.15
CA ARG A 203 -4.55 -10.13 11.10
C ARG A 203 -4.71 -11.51 11.76
N THR A 204 -5.94 -11.87 12.07
CA THR A 204 -6.25 -13.12 12.80
C THR A 204 -6.43 -14.30 11.86
N ASN A 205 -7.03 -14.09 10.69
CA ASN A 205 -7.52 -15.16 9.83
C ASN A 205 -6.74 -15.30 8.51
N GLY A 206 -5.93 -14.29 8.14
CA GLY A 206 -5.17 -14.23 6.88
C GLY A 206 -6.01 -13.74 5.70
N LEU A 207 -5.32 -13.49 4.58
CA LEU A 207 -5.92 -12.79 3.43
C LEU A 207 -7.04 -13.58 2.74
N GLU A 208 -6.88 -14.89 2.55
CA GLU A 208 -7.87 -15.72 1.83
C GLU A 208 -9.23 -15.71 2.55
N LYS A 209 -9.22 -15.98 3.86
CA LYS A 209 -10.46 -15.95 4.64
C LYS A 209 -11.07 -14.54 4.71
N THR A 210 -10.22 -13.52 4.72
CA THR A 210 -10.69 -12.12 4.69
C THR A 210 -11.36 -11.81 3.36
N PHE A 211 -10.77 -12.24 2.25
CA PHE A 211 -11.37 -12.09 0.93
C PHE A 211 -12.74 -12.77 0.87
N ASP A 212 -12.80 -14.03 1.27
CA ASP A 212 -14.03 -14.81 1.23
C ASP A 212 -15.14 -14.22 2.12
N PHE A 213 -14.77 -13.77 3.32
CA PHE A 213 -15.74 -13.26 4.29
C PHE A 213 -16.33 -11.90 3.89
N TYR A 214 -15.46 -10.94 3.50
CA TYR A 214 -15.92 -9.57 3.18
C TYR A 214 -16.31 -9.38 1.72
N LEU A 215 -15.75 -10.14 0.80
CA LEU A 215 -15.91 -9.92 -0.63
C LEU A 215 -16.55 -11.10 -1.37
N GLY A 216 -16.61 -12.29 -0.78
CA GLY A 216 -17.09 -13.51 -1.43
C GLY A 216 -18.52 -13.41 -1.95
N HIS A 217 -19.38 -12.64 -1.29
CA HIS A 217 -20.78 -12.43 -1.68
C HIS A 217 -20.97 -11.39 -2.81
N LEU A 218 -19.90 -10.67 -3.22
CA LEU A 218 -19.97 -9.58 -4.20
C LEU A 218 -19.73 -10.06 -5.64
N LYS A 219 -20.10 -11.29 -5.97
CA LYS A 219 -19.76 -11.91 -7.27
C LYS A 219 -18.27 -11.77 -7.56
N SER A 220 -17.47 -12.17 -6.58
CA SER A 220 -16.02 -12.02 -6.61
C SER A 220 -15.33 -13.20 -7.30
N GLN A 221 -14.17 -12.91 -7.87
CA GLN A 221 -13.26 -13.93 -8.39
C GLN A 221 -11.83 -13.56 -8.00
N ILE A 222 -11.11 -14.49 -7.36
CA ILE A 222 -9.66 -14.35 -7.16
C ILE A 222 -8.99 -14.60 -8.52
N LEU A 223 -8.21 -13.62 -8.96
CA LEU A 223 -7.44 -13.68 -10.21
C LEU A 223 -6.03 -14.23 -9.98
N ALA A 224 -5.42 -13.85 -8.86
CA ALA A 224 -4.06 -14.26 -8.54
C ALA A 224 -3.80 -14.21 -7.02
N VAL A 225 -2.98 -15.15 -6.55
CA VAL A 225 -2.34 -15.11 -5.24
C VAL A 225 -0.83 -15.14 -5.48
N ASN A 226 -0.13 -14.08 -5.09
CA ASN A 226 1.29 -13.94 -5.31
C ASN A 226 2.05 -13.83 -3.99
N GLU A 227 3.19 -14.50 -3.91
CA GLU A 227 4.14 -14.28 -2.82
C GLU A 227 4.91 -12.98 -3.05
N ILE A 228 5.07 -12.20 -1.99
CA ILE A 228 5.88 -10.98 -1.99
C ILE A 228 7.23 -11.30 -1.35
N LYS A 229 8.31 -10.91 -2.02
CA LYS A 229 9.69 -11.21 -1.63
C LYS A 229 10.54 -9.97 -1.54
N TYR A 230 11.41 -9.95 -0.55
CA TYR A 230 12.49 -8.98 -0.45
C TYR A 230 13.65 -9.38 -1.37
N TYR A 231 14.28 -8.40 -2.06
CA TYR A 231 15.47 -8.62 -2.90
C TYR A 231 16.57 -7.60 -2.65
#